data_2afb9e780bd114729d02d6ff3e0f6bd6
#
_entry.id   2afb9e780bd114729d02d6ff3e0f6bd6
#
_cell.length_a   1.000
_cell.length_b   1.000
_cell.length_c   1.000
_cell.angle_alpha   90.00
_cell.angle_beta   90.00
_cell.angle_gamma   90.00
#
_symmetry.space_group_name_H-M   'P 1'
#
loop_
_entity.id
_entity.type
_entity.pdbx_description
1 polymer ?
#
loop_
_entity_poly.entity_id
_entity_poly.type
_entity_poly.pdbx_seq_one_letter_code
_entity_poly.pdbx_strand_id
1 'polypeptide(L)'
;MKTSSALRNFARCALAGLAFSAALLGGTGAQAAPHGSSQAGPALPGARDWILKAENNICGLSDAAQLSNPVVVDFQVLLDATPEYKKMKDQKISATSPEGIKLNNEAVNRIATQCETLRASNGYCSVWKEIKHKDGRAITDITDQVKALL
;
A
#
# COMPACT_ATOMS: atom_id res chain seq x y z
N MET A 1 11.50 12.05 41.61
CA MET A 1 11.82 13.45 41.34
C MET A 1 12.67 13.54 40.11
N LYS A 2 12.12 13.98 39.02
CA LYS A 2 12.54 14.98 38.03
C LYS A 2 11.71 14.82 36.76
N THR A 3 10.73 15.72 36.68
CA THR A 3 9.96 16.13 35.52
C THR A 3 10.83 16.90 34.52
N SER A 4 10.62 16.73 33.21
CA SER A 4 10.87 17.73 32.18
C SER A 4 10.14 17.28 30.90
N SER A 5 9.04 17.78 30.65
CA SER A 5 8.51 18.85 29.79
C SER A 5 9.40 19.24 28.61
N ALA A 6 8.95 18.93 27.40
CA ALA A 6 9.23 19.69 26.21
C ALA A 6 8.03 19.62 25.22
N LEU A 7 6.97 20.35 25.54
CA LEU A 7 6.07 20.93 24.54
C LEU A 7 6.80 22.12 23.89
N ARG A 8 6.61 22.27 22.62
CA ARG A 8 6.54 23.52 21.83
C ARG A 8 7.32 23.38 20.52
N ASN A 9 6.59 23.27 19.43
CA ASN A 9 6.69 24.31 18.39
C ASN A 9 5.54 24.15 17.39
N PHE A 10 4.44 24.82 17.71
CA PHE A 10 3.47 25.26 16.72
C PHE A 10 4.04 26.52 16.08
N ALA A 11 4.48 26.46 14.86
CA ALA A 11 4.79 27.64 14.06
C ALA A 11 3.63 27.91 13.10
N ARG A 12 2.96 29.00 13.40
CA ARG A 12 1.97 29.74 12.60
C ARG A 12 2.55 30.05 11.22
N CYS A 13 1.83 29.77 10.16
CA CYS A 13 1.94 30.51 8.93
C CYS A 13 0.62 31.22 8.65
N ALA A 14 0.74 32.53 8.65
CA ALA A 14 -0.32 33.49 8.53
C ALA A 14 -0.77 33.67 7.06
N LEU A 15 -2.05 34.06 6.96
CA LEU A 15 -2.76 34.57 5.79
C LEU A 15 -1.95 35.60 4.98
N ALA A 16 -2.04 35.51 3.65
CA ALA A 16 -2.02 36.65 2.79
C ALA A 16 -3.06 36.44 1.68
N GLY A 17 -4.15 37.18 1.80
CA GLY A 17 -5.16 37.29 0.77
C GLY A 17 -4.70 38.24 -0.33
N LEU A 18 -5.11 37.97 -1.54
CA LEU A 18 -5.17 38.95 -2.63
C LEU A 18 -6.38 38.67 -3.49
N ALA A 19 -7.35 39.54 -3.37
CA ALA A 19 -8.50 39.65 -4.24
C ALA A 19 -8.05 40.10 -5.64
N PHE A 20 -8.56 39.48 -6.70
CA PHE A 20 -8.58 40.07 -8.01
C PHE A 20 -9.94 39.88 -8.67
N SER A 21 -10.41 41.00 -9.12
CA SER A 21 -11.75 41.34 -9.61
C SER A 21 -12.11 40.73 -10.94
N ALA A 22 -13.41 40.68 -11.17
CA ALA A 22 -14.21 40.30 -12.29
C ALA A 22 -13.76 40.83 -13.68
N ALA A 23 -14.00 40.01 -14.71
CA ALA A 23 -14.44 40.44 -16.03
C ALA A 23 -15.38 39.41 -16.63
N LEU A 24 -16.63 39.78 -16.75
CA LEU A 24 -17.66 39.16 -17.59
C LEU A 24 -17.29 39.38 -19.05
N LEU A 25 -17.36 38.35 -19.88
CA LEU A 25 -17.87 38.45 -21.27
C LEU A 25 -18.13 37.04 -21.79
N GLY A 26 -19.32 36.88 -22.34
CA GLY A 26 -19.94 35.67 -22.75
C GLY A 26 -19.31 34.96 -23.95
N GLY A 27 -19.63 33.67 -24.02
CA GLY A 27 -19.29 32.79 -25.12
C GLY A 27 -20.00 31.46 -24.93
N THR A 28 -21.23 31.37 -25.46
CA THR A 28 -21.96 30.11 -25.66
C THR A 28 -21.21 29.26 -26.68
N GLY A 29 -20.50 28.26 -26.24
CA GLY A 29 -19.91 27.23 -27.06
C GLY A 29 -20.07 25.89 -26.34
N ALA A 30 -21.08 25.13 -26.69
CA ALA A 30 -21.20 23.74 -26.32
C ALA A 30 -20.06 22.96 -26.98
N GLN A 31 -18.96 22.81 -26.29
CA GLN A 31 -17.90 21.87 -26.65
C GLN A 31 -18.15 20.57 -25.91
N ALA A 32 -18.56 19.55 -26.67
CA ALA A 32 -18.53 18.17 -26.26
C ALA A 32 -17.10 17.88 -25.77
N ALA A 33 -16.94 17.53 -24.49
CA ALA A 33 -15.68 17.08 -23.93
C ALA A 33 -15.22 15.84 -24.71
N PRO A 34 -14.00 15.86 -25.30
CA PRO A 34 -13.42 14.62 -25.79
C PRO A 34 -13.20 13.73 -24.57
N HIS A 35 -13.76 12.54 -24.61
CA HIS A 35 -13.43 11.47 -23.67
C HIS A 35 -11.92 11.33 -23.71
N GLY A 36 -11.27 11.74 -22.62
CA GLY A 36 -9.83 11.64 -22.47
C GLY A 36 -9.43 10.19 -22.64
N SER A 37 -8.87 9.88 -23.80
CA SER A 37 -8.08 8.68 -23.99
C SER A 37 -7.01 8.71 -22.93
N SER A 38 -7.08 7.80 -21.94
CA SER A 38 -6.00 7.53 -21.04
C SER A 38 -4.78 7.19 -21.89
N GLN A 39 -3.91 8.15 -22.12
CA GLN A 39 -2.63 7.90 -22.75
C GLN A 39 -1.87 7.00 -21.78
N ALA A 40 -1.88 5.70 -22.09
CA ALA A 40 -0.93 4.78 -21.50
C ALA A 40 0.46 5.36 -21.78
N GLY A 41 1.12 5.86 -20.75
CA GLY A 41 2.50 6.30 -20.83
C GLY A 41 3.37 5.18 -21.42
N PRO A 42 4.55 5.49 -21.97
CA PRO A 42 5.42 4.48 -22.55
C PRO A 42 5.68 3.39 -21.52
N ALA A 43 5.26 2.15 -21.86
CA ALA A 43 5.47 0.99 -21.00
C ALA A 43 6.98 0.85 -20.72
N LEU A 44 7.34 0.77 -19.45
CA LEU A 44 8.72 0.54 -19.04
C LEU A 44 9.22 -0.77 -19.65
N PRO A 45 10.46 -0.83 -20.18
CA PRO A 45 11.03 -2.07 -20.67
C PRO A 45 11.01 -3.14 -19.57
N GLY A 46 10.41 -4.30 -19.85
CA GLY A 46 10.27 -5.40 -18.88
C GLY A 46 8.98 -5.40 -18.05
N ALA A 47 8.15 -4.38 -18.13
CA ALA A 47 6.89 -4.29 -17.37
C ALA A 47 5.86 -5.37 -17.71
N ARG A 48 5.97 -6.03 -18.88
CA ARG A 48 5.06 -7.11 -19.33
C ARG A 48 5.54 -8.52 -18.99
N ASP A 49 6.70 -8.64 -18.34
CA ASP A 49 7.34 -9.93 -18.10
C ASP A 49 7.06 -10.49 -16.69
N TRP A 50 6.14 -9.87 -15.97
CA TRP A 50 5.68 -10.35 -14.68
C TRP A 50 4.59 -11.40 -14.81
N ILE A 51 4.76 -12.51 -14.10
CA ILE A 51 3.77 -13.56 -13.91
C ILE A 51 3.17 -13.36 -12.53
N LEU A 52 1.91 -12.93 -12.48
CA LEU A 52 1.22 -12.58 -11.25
C LEU A 52 -0.24 -13.02 -11.29
N LYS A 53 -0.84 -13.15 -10.12
CA LYS A 53 -2.28 -13.29 -9.91
C LYS A 53 -2.74 -12.15 -9.03
N ALA A 54 -3.81 -11.45 -9.42
CA ALA A 54 -4.29 -10.26 -8.71
C ALA A 54 -4.61 -10.53 -7.23
N GLU A 55 -5.09 -11.75 -6.90
CA GLU A 55 -5.37 -12.19 -5.54
C GLU A 55 -4.14 -12.29 -4.63
N ASN A 56 -2.95 -12.35 -5.21
CA ASN A 56 -1.68 -12.38 -4.48
C ASN A 56 -1.13 -10.98 -4.17
N ASN A 57 -1.77 -9.92 -4.66
CA ASN A 57 -1.41 -8.55 -4.31
C ASN A 57 -1.85 -8.24 -2.87
N ILE A 58 -0.93 -7.72 -2.06
CA ILE A 58 -1.21 -7.26 -0.69
C ILE A 58 -1.46 -5.76 -0.69
N CYS A 59 -0.58 -5.00 -1.35
CA CYS A 59 -0.71 -3.54 -1.45
C CYS A 59 0.12 -2.99 -2.62
N GLY A 60 -0.18 -1.76 -3.02
CA GLY A 60 0.49 -1.06 -4.10
C GLY A 60 -0.10 -1.36 -5.48
N LEU A 61 0.73 -1.22 -6.52
CA LEU A 61 0.31 -1.41 -7.93
C LEU A 61 -0.01 -2.88 -8.22
N SER A 62 -1.11 -3.12 -8.92
CA SER A 62 -1.55 -4.46 -9.32
C SER A 62 -1.42 -4.73 -10.82
N ASP A 63 -1.18 -3.70 -11.63
CA ASP A 63 -1.01 -3.84 -13.08
C ASP A 63 0.44 -4.21 -13.42
N ALA A 64 0.62 -5.37 -14.05
CA ALA A 64 1.92 -5.87 -14.49
C ALA A 64 2.70 -4.87 -15.35
N ALA A 65 1.99 -4.03 -16.14
CA ALA A 65 2.63 -3.03 -17.00
C ALA A 65 3.27 -1.86 -16.25
N GLN A 66 2.92 -1.68 -14.98
CA GLN A 66 3.39 -0.58 -14.14
C GLN A 66 4.41 -1.02 -13.09
N LEU A 67 4.69 -2.33 -12.99
CA LEU A 67 5.61 -2.86 -11.98
C LEU A 67 7.07 -2.56 -12.33
N SER A 68 7.73 -1.79 -11.48
CA SER A 68 9.15 -1.45 -11.61
C SER A 68 10.03 -2.16 -10.58
N ASN A 69 9.58 -2.21 -9.33
CA ASN A 69 10.31 -2.77 -8.20
C ASN A 69 9.34 -3.47 -7.22
N PRO A 70 8.69 -4.58 -7.63
CA PRO A 70 7.84 -5.35 -6.74
C PRO A 70 8.67 -6.19 -5.77
N VAL A 71 8.10 -6.48 -4.60
CA VAL A 71 8.70 -7.33 -3.57
C VAL A 71 7.73 -8.43 -3.15
N VAL A 72 8.25 -9.49 -2.53
CA VAL A 72 7.46 -10.62 -2.01
C VAL A 72 7.55 -10.72 -0.51
N VAL A 73 6.54 -11.37 0.07
CA VAL A 73 6.52 -11.79 1.47
C VAL A 73 5.94 -13.20 1.59
N ASP A 74 6.45 -13.99 2.53
CA ASP A 74 5.79 -15.21 2.98
C ASP A 74 4.63 -14.83 3.91
N PHE A 75 3.43 -14.81 3.34
CA PHE A 75 2.23 -14.38 4.05
C PHE A 75 1.88 -15.30 5.22
N GLN A 76 2.16 -16.61 5.12
CA GLN A 76 1.89 -17.55 6.19
C GLN A 76 2.81 -17.34 7.39
N VAL A 77 4.09 -17.10 7.14
CA VAL A 77 5.07 -16.75 8.18
C VAL A 77 4.67 -15.47 8.90
N LEU A 78 4.15 -14.48 8.17
CA LEU A 78 3.66 -13.24 8.76
C LEU A 78 2.40 -13.47 9.60
N LEU A 79 1.43 -14.26 9.12
CA LEU A 79 0.23 -14.63 9.90
C LEU A 79 0.62 -15.28 11.23
N ASP A 80 1.52 -16.27 11.20
CA ASP A 80 1.99 -16.95 12.39
C ASP A 80 2.72 -16.03 13.39
N ALA A 81 3.27 -14.93 12.90
CA ALA A 81 3.94 -13.94 13.73
C ALA A 81 2.98 -12.97 14.42
N THR A 82 1.76 -12.78 13.89
CA THR A 82 0.79 -11.83 14.47
C THR A 82 0.29 -12.26 15.85
N PRO A 83 0.04 -11.31 16.76
CA PRO A 83 -0.54 -11.61 18.08
C PRO A 83 -1.93 -12.22 18.00
N GLU A 84 -2.73 -11.82 17.02
CA GLU A 84 -4.08 -12.34 16.78
C GLU A 84 -4.04 -13.84 16.45
N TYR A 85 -3.13 -14.24 15.59
CA TYR A 85 -3.00 -15.65 15.19
C TYR A 85 -2.42 -16.50 16.32
N LYS A 86 -1.46 -15.97 17.09
CA LYS A 86 -0.98 -16.62 18.32
C LYS A 86 -2.11 -16.84 19.31
N LYS A 87 -2.94 -15.81 19.57
CA LYS A 87 -4.13 -15.93 20.42
C LYS A 87 -5.08 -17.03 19.93
N MET A 88 -5.33 -17.11 18.62
CA MET A 88 -6.18 -18.18 18.07
C MET A 88 -5.61 -19.56 18.37
N LYS A 89 -4.31 -19.77 18.22
CA LYS A 89 -3.62 -21.04 18.50
C LYS A 89 -3.67 -21.37 19.99
N ASP A 90 -3.33 -20.43 20.86
CA ASP A 90 -3.23 -20.62 22.31
C ASP A 90 -4.60 -20.95 22.93
N GLN A 91 -5.64 -20.26 22.47
CA GLN A 91 -7.01 -20.45 22.96
C GLN A 91 -7.80 -21.49 22.17
N LYS A 92 -7.17 -22.15 21.18
CA LYS A 92 -7.80 -23.16 20.31
C LYS A 92 -9.09 -22.63 19.64
N ILE A 93 -9.10 -21.35 19.26
CA ILE A 93 -10.23 -20.71 18.58
C ILE A 93 -10.29 -21.24 17.16
N SER A 94 -11.44 -21.78 16.77
CA SER A 94 -11.65 -22.24 15.38
C SER A 94 -11.62 -21.06 14.42
N ALA A 95 -10.88 -21.19 13.30
CA ALA A 95 -10.82 -20.19 12.25
C ALA A 95 -12.20 -19.89 11.60
N THR A 96 -13.14 -20.83 11.70
CA THR A 96 -14.51 -20.69 11.17
C THR A 96 -15.50 -20.13 12.18
N SER A 97 -15.10 -19.94 13.45
CA SER A 97 -15.94 -19.28 14.45
C SER A 97 -16.01 -17.78 14.20
N PRO A 98 -17.07 -17.10 14.66
CA PRO A 98 -17.16 -15.63 14.50
C PRO A 98 -15.96 -14.89 15.10
N GLU A 99 -15.43 -15.33 16.25
CA GLU A 99 -14.24 -14.78 16.87
C GLU A 99 -12.98 -15.08 16.03
N GLY A 100 -12.84 -16.30 15.51
CA GLY A 100 -11.71 -16.68 14.66
C GLY A 100 -11.67 -15.88 13.36
N ILE A 101 -12.82 -15.69 12.71
CA ILE A 101 -12.93 -14.86 11.51
C ILE A 101 -12.51 -13.42 11.83
N LYS A 102 -12.96 -12.87 12.96
CA LYS A 102 -12.58 -11.50 13.39
C LYS A 102 -11.06 -11.39 13.59
N LEU A 103 -10.47 -12.29 14.36
CA LEU A 103 -9.03 -12.30 14.63
C LEU A 103 -8.21 -12.48 13.35
N ASN A 104 -8.64 -13.34 12.44
CA ASN A 104 -7.98 -13.51 11.16
C ASN A 104 -8.01 -12.22 10.31
N ASN A 105 -9.16 -11.53 10.26
CA ASN A 105 -9.26 -10.27 9.56
C ASN A 105 -8.39 -9.17 10.18
N GLU A 106 -8.29 -9.12 11.50
CA GLU A 106 -7.40 -8.20 12.22
C GLU A 106 -5.92 -8.48 11.89
N ALA A 107 -5.51 -9.76 11.88
CA ALA A 107 -4.17 -10.18 11.50
C ALA A 107 -3.83 -9.77 10.06
N VAL A 108 -4.74 -10.06 9.11
CA VAL A 108 -4.56 -9.69 7.69
C VAL A 108 -4.43 -8.18 7.53
N ASN A 109 -5.27 -7.39 8.19
CA ASN A 109 -5.23 -5.93 8.14
C ASN A 109 -3.92 -5.39 8.74
N ARG A 110 -3.44 -5.97 9.84
CA ARG A 110 -2.15 -5.60 10.45
C ARG A 110 -1.01 -5.84 9.45
N ILE A 111 -0.94 -7.02 8.84
CA ILE A 111 0.09 -7.35 7.84
C ILE A 111 0.04 -6.36 6.68
N ALA A 112 -1.15 -6.10 6.12
CA ALA A 112 -1.32 -5.17 5.00
C ALA A 112 -0.83 -3.75 5.36
N THR A 113 -1.12 -3.27 6.57
CA THR A 113 -0.69 -1.97 7.07
C THR A 113 0.85 -1.89 7.18
N GLN A 114 1.51 -2.93 7.71
CA GLN A 114 2.96 -2.95 7.82
C GLN A 114 3.65 -3.09 6.45
N CYS A 115 3.08 -3.91 5.56
CA CYS A 115 3.53 -4.00 4.17
C CYS A 115 3.46 -2.64 3.46
N GLU A 116 2.35 -1.90 3.62
CA GLU A 116 2.19 -0.57 3.02
C GLU A 116 3.19 0.44 3.60
N THR A 117 3.43 0.40 4.91
CA THR A 117 4.42 1.25 5.58
C THR A 117 5.82 1.02 5.01
N LEU A 118 6.25 -0.25 4.90
CA LEU A 118 7.55 -0.59 4.32
C LEU A 118 7.63 -0.28 2.83
N ARG A 119 6.55 -0.54 2.08
CA ARG A 119 6.46 -0.21 0.66
C ARG A 119 6.73 1.28 0.44
N ALA A 120 6.03 2.14 1.17
CA ALA A 120 6.17 3.59 1.06
C ALA A 120 7.56 4.08 1.48
N SER A 121 8.10 3.53 2.58
CA SER A 121 9.41 3.95 3.13
C SER A 121 10.59 3.57 2.24
N ASN A 122 10.51 2.42 1.55
CA ASN A 122 11.60 1.89 0.73
C ASN A 122 11.40 2.14 -0.78
N GLY A 123 10.29 2.77 -1.19
CA GLY A 123 10.01 3.05 -2.59
C GLY A 123 9.69 1.82 -3.44
N TYR A 124 9.17 0.75 -2.83
CA TYR A 124 8.68 -0.41 -3.57
C TYR A 124 7.37 -0.07 -4.29
N CYS A 125 7.18 -0.57 -5.52
CA CYS A 125 5.95 -0.31 -6.27
C CYS A 125 4.76 -1.13 -5.76
N SER A 126 5.00 -2.33 -5.23
CA SER A 126 3.96 -3.24 -4.73
C SER A 126 4.54 -4.38 -3.88
N VAL A 127 3.70 -4.98 -3.04
CA VAL A 127 4.01 -6.14 -2.20
C VAL A 127 3.09 -7.29 -2.56
N TRP A 128 3.65 -8.48 -2.73
CA TRP A 128 2.96 -9.66 -3.22
C TRP A 128 3.19 -10.86 -2.30
N LYS A 129 2.20 -11.76 -2.24
CA LYS A 129 2.38 -13.10 -1.67
C LYS A 129 3.19 -14.00 -2.61
N GLU A 130 2.95 -13.87 -3.90
CA GLU A 130 3.66 -14.58 -4.96
C GLU A 130 3.68 -13.72 -6.23
N ILE A 131 4.85 -13.53 -6.79
CA ILE A 131 5.07 -12.92 -8.09
C ILE A 131 6.36 -13.51 -8.67
N LYS A 132 6.42 -13.69 -9.99
CA LYS A 132 7.60 -14.20 -10.69
C LYS A 132 7.89 -13.32 -11.88
N HIS A 133 9.15 -13.23 -12.25
CA HIS A 133 9.55 -12.64 -13.52
C HIS A 133 9.86 -13.76 -14.52
N LYS A 134 9.49 -13.58 -15.80
CA LYS A 134 9.66 -14.60 -16.84
C LYS A 134 11.11 -15.03 -17.05
N ASP A 135 12.07 -14.15 -16.83
CA ASP A 135 13.49 -14.45 -16.93
C ASP A 135 14.07 -15.21 -15.73
N GLY A 136 13.25 -15.48 -14.69
CA GLY A 136 13.66 -16.21 -13.49
C GLY A 136 14.50 -15.43 -12.50
N ARG A 137 14.60 -14.09 -12.66
CA ARG A 137 15.33 -13.26 -11.67
C ARG A 137 14.73 -13.38 -10.28
N ALA A 138 15.62 -13.34 -9.29
CA ALA A 138 15.20 -13.30 -7.89
C ALA A 138 14.47 -11.99 -7.57
N ILE A 139 13.40 -12.10 -6.80
CA ILE A 139 12.61 -10.95 -6.32
C ILE A 139 12.96 -10.74 -4.84
N THR A 140 13.08 -9.49 -4.44
CA THR A 140 13.44 -9.14 -3.07
C THR A 140 12.34 -9.62 -2.11
N ASP A 141 12.72 -10.44 -1.13
CA ASP A 141 11.86 -10.88 -0.03
C ASP A 141 12.04 -9.92 1.15
N ILE A 142 10.92 -9.40 1.65
CA ILE A 142 10.89 -8.47 2.79
C ILE A 142 10.16 -9.07 4.01
N THR A 143 9.96 -10.39 4.04
CA THR A 143 9.24 -11.09 5.12
C THR A 143 9.79 -10.73 6.51
N ASP A 144 11.10 -10.81 6.70
CA ASP A 144 11.71 -10.52 7.99
C ASP A 144 11.56 -9.05 8.41
N GLN A 145 11.58 -8.13 7.44
CA GLN A 145 11.38 -6.71 7.71
C GLN A 145 9.95 -6.42 8.17
N VAL A 146 8.95 -7.02 7.51
CA VAL A 146 7.53 -6.92 7.92
C VAL A 146 7.33 -7.57 9.28
N LYS A 147 7.88 -8.78 9.48
CA LYS A 147 7.78 -9.53 10.73
C LYS A 147 8.30 -8.76 11.94
N ALA A 148 9.36 -7.97 11.77
CA ALA A 148 9.93 -7.14 12.82
C ALA A 148 9.00 -5.99 13.26
N LEU A 149 7.96 -5.67 12.49
CA LEU A 149 6.97 -4.63 12.75
C LEU A 149 5.63 -5.16 13.28
N LEU A 150 5.44 -6.50 13.35
CA LEU A 150 4.22 -7.17 13.82
C LEU A 150 4.23 -7.38 15.33
#